data_502ab9f37487c375a8471398030e8d0f
#
_entry.id   502ab9f37487c375a8471398030e8d0f
#
_cell.length_a   1.000
_cell.length_b   1.000
_cell.length_c   1.000
_cell.angle_alpha   90.00
_cell.angle_beta   90.00
_cell.angle_gamma   90.00
#
_symmetry.space_group_name_H-M   'P 1'
#
loop_
_entity.id
_entity.type
_entity.pdbx_description
1 polymer ?
#
loop_
_entity_poly.entity_id
_entity_poly.type
_entity_poly.pdbx_seq_one_letter_code
_entity_poly.pdbx_strand_id
1 'polypeptide(L)'
;MKKISAIIIPALLLLPVLLPAKDVPPVDEYTNTITADWSWRKAKNVLIVGAGDSLRVIAPYGGRSDKGKAYADVVNRYKQVLGEGVNVYCMLVPTSTEFYCPDSARYLTRSEAAYFNSLHGFLADSVRVVDCYSVLSHHVEEPIYSRTDHHWAPLGAFYAARELAMAAGVPFYDLEEYEVVSIPGYVGSMYSFSGSREVLNSPEDFVYFVPHFVEYTTTYTVYNMDKANKYVVSKNAPQKGQFFFKFKSGSRAMYCTFMGGDTKLTKVETSVPGGRKLLILKDSFGNAVPGYLLGSFSEVHVVDCRYYPDNIAKYIKANGITDVAFVNNTVHASSSAVISNYNKYLDR
;
A
#
# COMPACT_ATOMS: atom_id res chain seq x y z
N MET A 1 -2.16 -5.11 53.18
CA MET A 1 -1.68 -4.56 51.90
C MET A 1 -0.75 -5.60 51.29
N LYS A 2 -1.23 -6.37 50.32
CA LYS A 2 -0.43 -7.35 49.58
C LYS A 2 0.11 -6.67 48.31
N LYS A 3 1.43 -6.57 48.24
CA LYS A 3 2.13 -6.09 47.02
C LYS A 3 1.97 -7.16 45.95
N ILE A 4 1.28 -6.83 44.85
CA ILE A 4 1.26 -7.65 43.65
C ILE A 4 2.53 -7.24 42.84
N SER A 5 3.51 -8.15 42.84
CA SER A 5 4.68 -8.01 41.93
C SER A 5 4.24 -8.39 40.54
N ALA A 6 4.22 -7.42 39.62
CA ALA A 6 4.06 -7.69 38.22
C ALA A 6 5.30 -8.42 37.68
N ILE A 7 5.12 -9.64 37.24
CA ILE A 7 6.14 -10.39 36.50
C ILE A 7 6.15 -9.84 35.07
N ILE A 8 7.16 -9.05 34.75
CA ILE A 8 7.45 -8.63 33.38
C ILE A 8 8.06 -9.85 32.69
N ILE A 9 7.28 -10.53 31.86
CA ILE A 9 7.79 -11.54 30.93
C ILE A 9 8.44 -10.76 29.77
N PRO A 10 9.77 -10.90 29.54
CA PRO A 10 10.37 -10.24 28.40
C PRO A 10 9.78 -10.89 27.12
N ALA A 11 9.13 -10.09 26.29
CA ALA A 11 8.79 -10.50 24.94
C ALA A 11 10.09 -10.91 24.23
N LEU A 12 10.20 -12.17 23.87
CA LEU A 12 11.30 -12.70 23.08
C LEU A 12 11.19 -12.04 21.71
N LEU A 13 11.93 -10.97 21.49
CA LEU A 13 12.12 -10.36 20.16
C LEU A 13 12.81 -11.41 19.30
N LEU A 14 12.03 -12.19 18.55
CA LEU A 14 12.53 -12.89 17.39
C LEU A 14 13.00 -11.80 16.42
N LEU A 15 14.32 -11.58 16.37
CA LEU A 15 14.92 -10.73 15.35
C LEU A 15 14.52 -11.33 13.99
N PRO A 16 13.82 -10.60 13.14
CA PRO A 16 13.48 -11.10 11.83
C PRO A 16 14.78 -11.41 11.09
N VAL A 17 14.88 -12.60 10.52
CA VAL A 17 15.96 -12.94 9.61
C VAL A 17 15.73 -12.13 8.35
N LEU A 18 16.49 -11.06 8.19
CA LEU A 18 16.45 -10.19 7.01
C LEU A 18 17.09 -10.95 5.85
N LEU A 19 16.28 -11.51 4.99
CA LEU A 19 16.77 -12.18 3.78
C LEU A 19 17.14 -11.14 2.71
N PRO A 20 18.32 -11.26 2.06
CA PRO A 20 18.63 -10.54 0.83
C PRO A 20 17.58 -10.83 -0.24
N ALA A 21 17.38 -9.93 -1.20
CA ALA A 21 16.35 -10.09 -2.24
C ALA A 21 16.45 -11.43 -3.00
N LYS A 22 17.66 -11.94 -3.21
CA LYS A 22 17.91 -13.24 -3.87
C LYS A 22 17.50 -14.47 -3.04
N ASP A 23 17.39 -14.32 -1.73
CA ASP A 23 17.06 -15.43 -0.80
C ASP A 23 15.54 -15.45 -0.49
N VAL A 24 14.77 -14.51 -1.04
CA VAL A 24 13.30 -14.54 -0.98
C VAL A 24 12.82 -15.64 -1.92
N PRO A 25 12.10 -16.65 -1.41
CA PRO A 25 11.60 -17.71 -2.26
C PRO A 25 10.64 -17.16 -3.32
N PRO A 26 10.59 -17.77 -4.52
CA PRO A 26 9.55 -17.41 -5.48
C PRO A 26 8.16 -17.56 -4.86
N VAL A 27 7.26 -16.64 -5.18
CA VAL A 27 5.86 -16.77 -4.80
C VAL A 27 5.19 -17.79 -5.73
N ASP A 28 4.43 -18.70 -5.16
CA ASP A 28 3.59 -19.63 -5.91
C ASP A 28 2.31 -18.93 -6.35
N GLU A 29 1.83 -19.25 -7.56
CA GLU A 29 0.56 -18.73 -8.03
C GLU A 29 -0.59 -19.21 -7.13
N TYR A 30 -1.36 -18.26 -6.59
CA TYR A 30 -2.45 -18.59 -5.70
C TYR A 30 -3.55 -19.35 -6.41
N THR A 31 -3.98 -20.47 -5.83
CA THR A 31 -5.17 -21.21 -6.29
C THR A 31 -6.39 -20.61 -5.60
N ASN A 32 -7.29 -20.00 -6.39
CA ASN A 32 -8.49 -19.37 -5.87
C ASN A 32 -9.43 -20.41 -5.25
N THR A 33 -9.67 -20.31 -3.95
CA THR A 33 -10.57 -21.17 -3.18
C THR A 33 -11.89 -20.51 -2.82
N ILE A 34 -12.03 -19.20 -3.07
CA ILE A 34 -13.17 -18.39 -2.63
C ILE A 34 -14.20 -18.22 -3.74
N THR A 35 -13.75 -17.85 -4.93
CA THR A 35 -14.64 -17.48 -6.05
C THR A 35 -14.36 -18.29 -7.32
N ALA A 36 -13.62 -19.41 -7.20
CA ALA A 36 -13.18 -20.22 -8.33
C ALA A 36 -14.31 -20.61 -9.29
N ASP A 37 -15.43 -21.04 -8.75
CA ASP A 37 -16.62 -21.52 -9.45
C ASP A 37 -17.72 -20.46 -9.58
N TRP A 38 -17.49 -19.22 -9.11
CA TRP A 38 -18.52 -18.19 -9.13
C TRP A 38 -18.83 -17.74 -10.56
N SER A 39 -20.11 -17.44 -10.80
CA SER A 39 -20.54 -16.80 -12.03
C SER A 39 -19.95 -15.39 -12.14
N TRP A 40 -19.68 -14.99 -13.38
CA TRP A 40 -19.17 -13.67 -13.65
C TRP A 40 -19.73 -13.11 -14.96
N ARG A 41 -19.65 -11.79 -15.12
CA ARG A 41 -19.99 -11.08 -16.35
C ARG A 41 -19.09 -9.88 -16.57
N LYS A 42 -18.80 -9.59 -17.81
CA LYS A 42 -18.03 -8.41 -18.19
C LYS A 42 -18.90 -7.16 -18.15
N ALA A 43 -18.37 -6.09 -17.56
CA ALA A 43 -18.97 -4.76 -17.51
C ALA A 43 -17.89 -3.72 -17.85
N LYS A 44 -17.91 -3.23 -19.09
CA LYS A 44 -16.82 -2.41 -19.65
C LYS A 44 -15.47 -3.15 -19.57
N ASN A 45 -14.51 -2.61 -18.81
CA ASN A 45 -13.15 -3.17 -18.65
C ASN A 45 -12.96 -3.92 -17.32
N VAL A 46 -14.04 -4.23 -16.61
CA VAL A 46 -14.01 -4.96 -15.33
C VAL A 46 -14.91 -6.20 -15.40
N LEU A 47 -14.73 -7.09 -14.45
CA LEU A 47 -15.56 -8.27 -14.26
C LEU A 47 -16.38 -8.10 -12.98
N ILE A 48 -17.69 -8.32 -13.07
CA ILE A 48 -18.56 -8.43 -11.91
C ILE A 48 -18.66 -9.92 -11.60
N VAL A 49 -18.21 -10.31 -10.42
CA VAL A 49 -18.13 -11.70 -9.93
C VAL A 49 -19.16 -11.91 -8.84
N GLY A 50 -19.94 -12.96 -8.94
CA GLY A 50 -21.04 -13.26 -8.02
C GLY A 50 -22.22 -12.30 -8.15
N ALA A 51 -23.07 -12.25 -7.11
CA ALA A 51 -24.28 -11.44 -7.07
C ALA A 51 -24.65 -11.09 -5.61
N GLY A 52 -25.59 -10.16 -5.44
CA GLY A 52 -26.10 -9.74 -4.11
C GLY A 52 -25.01 -9.18 -3.21
N ASP A 53 -25.08 -9.51 -1.93
CA ASP A 53 -24.17 -8.98 -0.92
C ASP A 53 -22.74 -9.56 -1.02
N SER A 54 -22.57 -10.66 -1.75
CA SER A 54 -21.23 -11.23 -2.01
C SER A 54 -20.60 -10.71 -3.31
N LEU A 55 -21.34 -9.96 -4.13
CA LEU A 55 -20.86 -9.38 -5.38
C LEU A 55 -19.53 -8.63 -5.16
N ARG A 56 -18.55 -8.93 -6.01
CA ARG A 56 -17.32 -8.16 -6.07
C ARG A 56 -16.96 -7.78 -7.50
N VAL A 57 -16.22 -6.71 -7.67
CA VAL A 57 -15.76 -6.27 -8.99
C VAL A 57 -14.24 -6.31 -9.03
N ILE A 58 -13.71 -6.96 -10.05
CA ILE A 58 -12.27 -7.09 -10.26
C ILE A 58 -11.87 -6.50 -11.63
N ALA A 59 -10.67 -5.99 -11.74
CA ALA A 59 -10.12 -5.46 -12.98
C ALA A 59 -9.02 -6.40 -13.50
N PRO A 60 -9.19 -7.04 -14.67
CA PRO A 60 -8.18 -7.93 -15.22
C PRO A 60 -6.81 -7.27 -15.28
N TYR A 61 -5.80 -7.93 -14.77
CA TYR A 61 -4.42 -7.47 -14.81
C TYR A 61 -3.81 -7.76 -16.20
N GLY A 62 -3.39 -6.71 -16.87
CA GLY A 62 -2.78 -6.79 -18.20
C GLY A 62 -1.27 -6.59 -18.22
N GLY A 63 -0.64 -6.47 -17.05
CA GLY A 63 0.80 -6.26 -16.93
C GLY A 63 1.63 -7.42 -17.49
N ARG A 64 2.86 -7.11 -17.89
CA ARG A 64 3.77 -8.09 -18.47
C ARG A 64 4.88 -8.39 -17.49
N SER A 65 5.16 -9.67 -17.23
CA SER A 65 6.22 -10.10 -16.31
C SER A 65 7.60 -9.58 -16.74
N ASP A 66 7.87 -9.42 -18.06
CA ASP A 66 9.12 -8.84 -18.55
C ASP A 66 9.34 -7.37 -18.16
N LYS A 67 8.32 -6.68 -17.66
CA LYS A 67 8.43 -5.32 -17.11
C LYS A 67 8.94 -5.27 -15.66
N GLY A 68 8.97 -6.40 -14.96
CA GLY A 68 9.52 -6.50 -13.61
C GLY A 68 10.95 -5.96 -13.51
N LYS A 69 11.80 -6.29 -14.50
CA LYS A 69 13.17 -5.76 -14.58
C LYS A 69 13.22 -4.23 -14.57
N ALA A 70 12.38 -3.57 -15.36
CA ALA A 70 12.43 -2.12 -15.49
C ALA A 70 12.07 -1.40 -14.17
N TYR A 71 11.15 -1.96 -13.39
CA TYR A 71 10.83 -1.44 -12.07
C TYR A 71 11.93 -1.76 -11.05
N ALA A 72 12.48 -2.99 -11.07
CA ALA A 72 13.62 -3.36 -10.23
C ALA A 72 14.84 -2.47 -10.48
N ASP A 73 15.15 -2.16 -11.74
CA ASP A 73 16.24 -1.26 -12.11
C ASP A 73 16.08 0.13 -11.45
N VAL A 74 14.84 0.65 -11.37
CA VAL A 74 14.55 1.91 -10.66
C VAL A 74 14.82 1.79 -9.18
N VAL A 75 14.30 0.76 -8.52
CA VAL A 75 14.50 0.55 -7.06
C VAL A 75 15.99 0.38 -6.75
N ASN A 76 16.71 -0.40 -7.55
CA ASN A 76 18.17 -0.59 -7.45
C ASN A 76 18.92 0.74 -7.61
N ARG A 77 18.51 1.57 -8.57
CA ARG A 77 19.08 2.91 -8.78
C ARG A 77 18.91 3.80 -7.54
N TYR A 78 17.75 3.77 -6.90
CA TYR A 78 17.55 4.50 -5.64
C TYR A 78 18.51 4.00 -4.57
N LYS A 79 18.65 2.69 -4.37
CA LYS A 79 19.62 2.14 -3.39
C LYS A 79 21.06 2.59 -3.71
N GLN A 80 21.43 2.59 -4.97
CA GLN A 80 22.74 3.06 -5.43
C GLN A 80 22.99 4.54 -5.07
N VAL A 81 22.01 5.41 -5.39
CA VAL A 81 22.11 6.86 -5.16
C VAL A 81 22.10 7.21 -3.68
N LEU A 82 21.31 6.50 -2.88
CA LEU A 82 21.14 6.75 -1.45
C LEU A 82 22.25 6.12 -0.60
N GLY A 83 22.97 5.13 -1.11
CA GLY A 83 24.10 4.48 -0.45
C GLY A 83 23.70 3.60 0.73
N GLU A 84 24.71 3.14 1.50
CA GLU A 84 24.51 2.18 2.60
C GLU A 84 23.79 2.78 3.81
N GLY A 85 23.80 4.09 3.98
CA GLY A 85 23.18 4.77 5.12
C GLY A 85 21.63 4.80 5.07
N VAL A 86 21.02 4.37 3.96
CA VAL A 86 19.57 4.36 3.78
C VAL A 86 19.09 2.95 3.39
N ASN A 87 18.17 2.39 4.17
CA ASN A 87 17.51 1.14 3.82
C ASN A 87 16.49 1.38 2.70
N VAL A 88 16.42 0.48 1.74
CA VAL A 88 15.44 0.54 0.64
C VAL A 88 14.63 -0.75 0.63
N TYR A 89 13.30 -0.59 0.62
CA TYR A 89 12.34 -1.68 0.63
C TYR A 89 11.53 -1.67 -0.67
N CYS A 90 11.31 -2.84 -1.25
CA CYS A 90 10.41 -3.04 -2.36
C CYS A 90 9.17 -3.81 -1.86
N MET A 91 8.06 -3.11 -1.76
CA MET A 91 6.76 -3.60 -1.31
C MET A 91 5.79 -3.54 -2.49
N LEU A 92 5.78 -4.62 -3.27
CA LEU A 92 4.83 -4.77 -4.36
C LEU A 92 3.52 -5.33 -3.81
N VAL A 93 2.38 -4.79 -4.27
CA VAL A 93 1.06 -5.18 -3.78
C VAL A 93 0.26 -5.81 -4.91
N PRO A 94 -0.23 -7.06 -4.76
CA PRO A 94 -1.11 -7.69 -5.73
C PRO A 94 -2.49 -7.00 -5.74
N THR A 95 -3.22 -7.15 -6.83
CA THR A 95 -4.60 -6.65 -6.91
C THR A 95 -5.60 -7.75 -6.49
N SER A 96 -6.84 -7.35 -6.21
CA SER A 96 -7.91 -8.30 -5.88
C SER A 96 -8.12 -9.36 -6.97
N THR A 97 -7.75 -9.07 -8.20
CA THR A 97 -7.89 -9.98 -9.34
C THR A 97 -7.05 -11.25 -9.17
N GLU A 98 -5.88 -11.13 -8.58
CA GLU A 98 -5.00 -12.29 -8.35
C GLU A 98 -5.68 -13.36 -7.50
N PHE A 99 -6.39 -12.95 -6.46
CA PHE A 99 -6.96 -13.86 -5.48
C PHE A 99 -8.41 -14.26 -5.78
N TYR A 100 -9.18 -13.39 -6.46
CA TYR A 100 -10.63 -13.57 -6.59
C TYR A 100 -11.12 -13.67 -8.04
N CYS A 101 -10.22 -13.87 -9.01
CA CYS A 101 -10.65 -14.12 -10.39
C CYS A 101 -11.18 -15.55 -10.51
N PRO A 102 -12.45 -15.78 -10.96
CA PRO A 102 -12.96 -17.11 -11.20
C PRO A 102 -12.12 -17.88 -12.24
N ASP A 103 -12.00 -19.19 -12.07
CA ASP A 103 -11.20 -20.03 -12.96
C ASP A 103 -11.64 -19.89 -14.44
N SER A 104 -12.94 -19.83 -14.67
CA SER A 104 -13.50 -19.63 -16.00
C SER A 104 -13.22 -18.25 -16.61
N ALA A 105 -12.69 -17.29 -15.82
CA ALA A 105 -12.29 -15.95 -16.26
C ALA A 105 -10.76 -15.74 -16.32
N ARG A 106 -9.95 -16.68 -15.82
CA ARG A 106 -8.49 -16.55 -15.73
C ARG A 106 -7.82 -16.21 -17.06
N TYR A 107 -8.36 -16.66 -18.19
CA TYR A 107 -7.83 -16.33 -19.52
C TYR A 107 -7.90 -14.83 -19.88
N LEU A 108 -8.64 -14.02 -19.12
CA LEU A 108 -8.77 -12.57 -19.30
C LEU A 108 -7.70 -11.77 -18.54
N THR A 109 -6.99 -12.39 -17.62
CA THR A 109 -5.99 -11.75 -16.77
C THR A 109 -4.64 -12.47 -16.90
N ARG A 110 -3.56 -11.78 -16.54
CA ARG A 110 -2.22 -12.37 -16.45
C ARG A 110 -1.89 -12.66 -14.99
N SER A 111 -0.97 -13.58 -14.76
CA SER A 111 -0.46 -13.91 -13.42
C SER A 111 0.32 -12.73 -12.84
N GLU A 112 -0.10 -12.27 -11.66
CA GLU A 112 0.67 -11.30 -10.88
C GLU A 112 1.84 -11.99 -10.18
N ALA A 113 1.71 -13.26 -9.78
CA ALA A 113 2.82 -14.06 -9.23
C ALA A 113 4.02 -14.07 -10.19
N ALA A 114 3.78 -14.29 -11.48
CA ALA A 114 4.84 -14.23 -12.49
C ALA A 114 5.53 -12.85 -12.56
N TYR A 115 4.80 -11.76 -12.32
CA TYR A 115 5.36 -10.42 -12.24
C TYR A 115 6.21 -10.23 -10.97
N PHE A 116 5.72 -10.71 -9.81
CA PHE A 116 6.46 -10.69 -8.54
C PHE A 116 7.80 -11.41 -8.71
N ASN A 117 7.78 -12.65 -9.21
CA ASN A 117 8.98 -13.46 -9.40
C ASN A 117 9.98 -12.81 -10.36
N SER A 118 9.48 -12.25 -11.46
CA SER A 118 10.33 -11.51 -12.39
C SER A 118 10.98 -10.29 -11.74
N LEU A 119 10.23 -9.51 -10.97
CA LEU A 119 10.74 -8.33 -10.28
C LEU A 119 11.77 -8.70 -9.23
N HIS A 120 11.45 -9.64 -8.34
CA HIS A 120 12.33 -10.07 -7.26
C HIS A 120 13.68 -10.59 -7.79
N GLY A 121 13.65 -11.33 -8.90
CA GLY A 121 14.88 -11.85 -9.54
C GLY A 121 15.83 -10.79 -10.08
N PHE A 122 15.40 -9.52 -10.23
CA PHE A 122 16.22 -8.42 -10.69
C PHE A 122 16.58 -7.40 -9.60
N LEU A 123 16.03 -7.53 -8.39
CA LEU A 123 16.41 -6.66 -7.29
C LEU A 123 17.84 -6.96 -6.81
N ALA A 124 18.58 -5.91 -6.47
CA ALA A 124 19.90 -6.05 -5.86
C ALA A 124 19.77 -6.60 -4.43
N ASP A 125 20.76 -7.37 -3.97
CA ASP A 125 20.81 -7.95 -2.61
C ASP A 125 20.69 -6.91 -1.50
N SER A 126 21.06 -5.67 -1.76
CA SER A 126 20.97 -4.55 -0.82
C SER A 126 19.55 -3.92 -0.73
N VAL A 127 18.61 -4.35 -1.56
CA VAL A 127 17.19 -4.01 -1.48
C VAL A 127 16.45 -5.09 -0.71
N ARG A 128 15.61 -4.69 0.23
CA ARG A 128 14.81 -5.60 1.03
C ARG A 128 13.44 -5.81 0.40
N VAL A 129 13.08 -7.05 0.15
CA VAL A 129 11.74 -7.41 -0.34
C VAL A 129 10.77 -7.47 0.83
N VAL A 130 9.58 -6.92 0.63
CA VAL A 130 8.43 -7.07 1.54
C VAL A 130 7.41 -7.96 0.83
N ASP A 131 7.23 -9.17 1.34
CA ASP A 131 6.39 -10.20 0.70
C ASP A 131 4.90 -10.00 1.00
N CYS A 132 4.29 -9.04 0.30
CA CYS A 132 2.85 -8.81 0.40
C CYS A 132 2.03 -9.93 -0.28
N TYR A 133 2.59 -10.64 -1.25
CA TYR A 133 1.86 -11.67 -1.95
C TYR A 133 1.53 -12.84 -1.02
N SER A 134 2.55 -13.41 -0.40
CA SER A 134 2.36 -14.56 0.49
C SER A 134 1.50 -14.21 1.70
N VAL A 135 1.75 -13.07 2.36
CA VAL A 135 0.94 -12.70 3.52
C VAL A 135 -0.53 -12.51 3.16
N LEU A 136 -0.83 -11.83 2.05
CA LEU A 136 -2.23 -11.62 1.65
C LEU A 136 -2.90 -12.90 1.17
N SER A 137 -2.17 -13.83 0.54
CA SER A 137 -2.72 -15.12 0.12
C SER A 137 -3.21 -15.99 1.29
N HIS A 138 -2.64 -15.82 2.48
CA HIS A 138 -3.07 -16.52 3.70
C HIS A 138 -4.31 -15.90 4.37
N HIS A 139 -4.71 -14.69 3.96
CA HIS A 139 -5.82 -13.94 4.56
C HIS A 139 -7.00 -13.70 3.58
N VAL A 140 -7.06 -14.45 2.48
CA VAL A 140 -8.07 -14.23 1.41
C VAL A 140 -9.52 -14.46 1.85
N GLU A 141 -9.74 -15.22 2.92
CA GLU A 141 -11.08 -15.42 3.52
C GLU A 141 -11.55 -14.22 4.32
N GLU A 142 -10.64 -13.33 4.70
CA GLU A 142 -10.91 -12.09 5.41
C GLU A 142 -11.21 -10.95 4.44
N PRO A 143 -11.83 -9.85 4.89
CA PRO A 143 -12.13 -8.69 4.04
C PRO A 143 -10.87 -7.85 3.76
N ILE A 144 -9.83 -8.47 3.16
CA ILE A 144 -8.57 -7.82 2.84
C ILE A 144 -8.61 -6.97 1.56
N TYR A 145 -9.63 -7.13 0.74
CA TYR A 145 -9.90 -6.29 -0.43
C TYR A 145 -11.34 -5.80 -0.41
N SER A 146 -11.55 -4.53 -0.77
CA SER A 146 -12.87 -4.00 -1.01
C SER A 146 -13.55 -4.76 -2.16
N ARG A 147 -14.86 -4.99 -2.03
CA ARG A 147 -15.66 -5.63 -3.08
C ARG A 147 -16.05 -4.66 -4.19
N THR A 148 -16.22 -3.40 -3.84
CA THR A 148 -16.76 -2.36 -4.72
C THR A 148 -15.74 -1.27 -5.06
N ASP A 149 -14.52 -1.36 -4.52
CA ASP A 149 -13.40 -0.47 -4.84
C ASP A 149 -12.21 -1.26 -5.42
N HIS A 150 -11.35 -0.58 -6.17
CA HIS A 150 -10.17 -1.21 -6.77
C HIS A 150 -9.00 -1.39 -5.80
N HIS A 151 -9.07 -0.79 -4.63
CA HIS A 151 -8.04 -0.93 -3.61
C HIS A 151 -8.25 -2.17 -2.73
N TRP A 152 -7.22 -2.54 -2.01
CA TRP A 152 -7.38 -3.38 -0.83
C TRP A 152 -8.24 -2.69 0.23
N ALA A 153 -8.78 -3.46 1.14
CA ALA A 153 -9.39 -2.93 2.36
C ALA A 153 -8.29 -2.52 3.36
N PRO A 154 -8.59 -1.67 4.34
CA PRO A 154 -7.61 -1.29 5.35
C PRO A 154 -6.99 -2.48 6.11
N LEU A 155 -7.71 -3.60 6.28
CA LEU A 155 -7.18 -4.81 6.88
C LEU A 155 -6.05 -5.44 6.04
N GLY A 156 -6.19 -5.47 4.71
CA GLY A 156 -5.11 -5.96 3.84
C GLY A 156 -3.86 -5.07 3.94
N ALA A 157 -4.05 -3.74 4.00
CA ALA A 157 -2.95 -2.82 4.22
C ALA A 157 -2.28 -2.98 5.60
N PHE A 158 -3.03 -3.38 6.63
CA PHE A 158 -2.50 -3.70 7.96
C PHE A 158 -1.53 -4.89 7.90
N TYR A 159 -1.94 -6.00 7.30
CA TYR A 159 -1.06 -7.16 7.15
C TYR A 159 0.21 -6.83 6.37
N ALA A 160 0.08 -6.10 5.28
CA ALA A 160 1.23 -5.69 4.49
C ALA A 160 2.15 -4.68 5.22
N ALA A 161 1.60 -3.79 6.04
CA ALA A 161 2.37 -2.87 6.87
C ALA A 161 3.16 -3.62 7.96
N ARG A 162 2.59 -4.71 8.52
CA ARG A 162 3.29 -5.60 9.45
C ARG A 162 4.53 -6.21 8.80
N GLU A 163 4.41 -6.72 7.58
CA GLU A 163 5.56 -7.27 6.84
C GLU A 163 6.64 -6.21 6.58
N LEU A 164 6.25 -4.97 6.26
CA LEU A 164 7.21 -3.86 6.12
C LEU A 164 7.90 -3.55 7.44
N ALA A 165 7.18 -3.52 8.56
CA ALA A 165 7.77 -3.30 9.87
C ALA A 165 8.75 -4.42 10.27
N MET A 166 8.38 -5.68 9.99
CA MET A 166 9.25 -6.84 10.19
C MET A 166 10.52 -6.75 9.33
N ALA A 167 10.39 -6.45 8.04
CA ALA A 167 11.52 -6.25 7.14
C ALA A 167 12.41 -5.06 7.57
N ALA A 168 11.83 -4.05 8.20
CA ALA A 168 12.56 -2.92 8.74
C ALA A 168 13.21 -3.23 10.10
N GLY A 169 12.76 -4.26 10.82
CA GLY A 169 13.19 -4.55 12.19
C GLY A 169 12.76 -3.46 13.17
N VAL A 170 11.53 -2.94 13.02
CA VAL A 170 10.93 -1.94 13.91
C VAL A 170 9.74 -2.55 14.66
N PRO A 171 9.35 -2.00 15.82
CA PRO A 171 8.13 -2.44 16.52
C PRO A 171 6.90 -2.33 15.63
N PHE A 172 5.95 -3.25 15.82
CA PHE A 172 4.63 -3.20 15.20
C PHE A 172 3.60 -3.61 16.26
N TYR A 173 2.42 -3.02 16.20
CA TYR A 173 1.35 -3.24 17.18
C TYR A 173 0.27 -4.16 16.59
N ASP A 174 -0.27 -5.04 17.43
CA ASP A 174 -1.34 -5.95 17.01
C ASP A 174 -2.65 -5.19 16.79
N LEU A 175 -3.57 -5.81 16.04
CA LEU A 175 -4.79 -5.14 15.57
C LEU A 175 -5.71 -4.71 16.74
N GLU A 176 -5.66 -5.46 17.84
CA GLU A 176 -6.41 -5.20 19.07
C GLU A 176 -6.00 -3.89 19.76
N GLU A 177 -4.83 -3.36 19.44
CA GLU A 177 -4.33 -2.08 19.96
C GLU A 177 -4.87 -0.86 19.22
N TYR A 178 -5.72 -1.08 18.20
CA TYR A 178 -6.30 0.01 17.40
C TYR A 178 -7.78 0.20 17.70
N GLU A 179 -8.25 1.45 17.66
CA GLU A 179 -9.68 1.76 17.61
C GLU A 179 -10.24 1.33 16.25
N VAL A 180 -11.26 0.48 16.27
CA VAL A 180 -11.96 0.04 15.06
C VAL A 180 -13.06 1.04 14.72
N VAL A 181 -13.03 1.60 13.53
CA VAL A 181 -14.06 2.49 13.01
C VAL A 181 -14.72 1.85 11.79
N SER A 182 -16.04 1.66 11.86
CA SER A 182 -16.84 1.12 10.76
C SER A 182 -17.83 2.17 10.26
N ILE A 183 -17.87 2.39 8.95
CA ILE A 183 -18.78 3.30 8.28
C ILE A 183 -19.58 2.52 7.22
N PRO A 184 -20.89 2.37 7.36
CA PRO A 184 -21.69 1.60 6.43
C PRO A 184 -21.96 2.31 5.11
N GLY A 185 -22.28 1.50 4.08
CA GLY A 185 -22.79 2.00 2.81
C GLY A 185 -21.70 2.47 1.83
N TYR A 186 -20.51 1.92 1.92
CA TYR A 186 -19.43 2.22 0.98
C TYR A 186 -19.68 1.54 -0.38
N VAL A 187 -19.62 2.35 -1.43
CA VAL A 187 -19.51 1.90 -2.82
C VAL A 187 -18.39 2.68 -3.48
N GLY A 188 -17.31 2.00 -3.77
CA GLY A 188 -16.09 2.63 -4.27
C GLY A 188 -16.05 2.86 -5.79
N SER A 189 -14.85 2.97 -6.30
CA SER A 189 -14.53 3.34 -7.69
C SER A 189 -15.05 2.32 -8.73
N MET A 190 -15.23 1.05 -8.35
CA MET A 190 -15.66 -0.01 -9.27
C MET A 190 -17.07 0.21 -9.82
N TYR A 191 -17.91 0.97 -9.11
CA TYR A 191 -19.19 1.42 -9.69
C TYR A 191 -18.96 2.31 -10.92
N SER A 192 -18.02 3.24 -10.87
CA SER A 192 -17.71 4.11 -12.03
C SER A 192 -17.08 3.33 -13.17
N PHE A 193 -16.23 2.35 -12.85
CA PHE A 193 -15.54 1.51 -13.85
C PHE A 193 -16.50 0.56 -14.55
N SER A 194 -17.44 -0.05 -13.83
CA SER A 194 -18.45 -0.94 -14.39
C SER A 194 -19.63 -0.20 -15.03
N GLY A 195 -20.07 0.89 -14.42
CA GLY A 195 -21.33 1.56 -14.73
C GLY A 195 -22.57 0.72 -14.35
N SER A 196 -22.41 -0.33 -13.54
CA SER A 196 -23.49 -1.27 -13.21
C SER A 196 -24.23 -0.86 -11.95
N ARG A 197 -25.57 -0.78 -12.01
CA ARG A 197 -26.41 -0.55 -10.83
C ARG A 197 -26.33 -1.65 -9.78
N GLU A 198 -26.01 -2.87 -10.17
CA GLU A 198 -25.82 -3.97 -9.22
C GLU A 198 -24.69 -3.66 -8.23
N VAL A 199 -23.58 -3.08 -8.71
CA VAL A 199 -22.47 -2.63 -7.85
C VAL A 199 -22.93 -1.53 -6.90
N LEU A 200 -23.74 -0.58 -7.39
CA LEU A 200 -24.33 0.48 -6.57
C LEU A 200 -25.24 -0.07 -5.46
N ASN A 201 -25.94 -1.16 -5.75
CA ASN A 201 -26.90 -1.80 -4.83
C ASN A 201 -26.26 -2.88 -3.95
N SER A 202 -24.93 -3.03 -3.98
CA SER A 202 -24.16 -3.98 -3.15
C SER A 202 -23.12 -3.24 -2.31
N PRO A 203 -23.54 -2.30 -1.43
CA PRO A 203 -22.63 -1.58 -0.57
C PRO A 203 -21.94 -2.51 0.43
N GLU A 204 -20.85 -2.04 0.98
CA GLU A 204 -20.08 -2.71 2.02
C GLU A 204 -19.77 -1.76 3.17
N ASP A 205 -19.33 -2.27 4.30
CA ASP A 205 -18.82 -1.44 5.38
C ASP A 205 -17.36 -1.09 5.09
N PHE A 206 -17.01 0.18 5.26
CA PHE A 206 -15.63 0.64 5.24
C PHE A 206 -15.08 0.61 6.66
N VAL A 207 -14.27 -0.42 6.96
CA VAL A 207 -13.67 -0.62 8.27
C VAL A 207 -12.21 -0.19 8.23
N TYR A 208 -11.81 0.71 9.14
CA TYR A 208 -10.42 1.14 9.28
C TYR A 208 -10.02 1.23 10.76
N PHE A 209 -8.71 1.30 11.00
CA PHE A 209 -8.12 1.15 12.31
C PHE A 209 -7.29 2.39 12.64
N VAL A 210 -7.55 3.00 13.81
CA VAL A 210 -6.92 4.24 14.25
C VAL A 210 -6.02 3.94 15.44
N PRO A 211 -4.69 4.21 15.37
CA PRO A 211 -3.81 4.01 16.50
C PRO A 211 -4.11 5.02 17.61
N HIS A 212 -4.22 4.55 18.87
CA HIS A 212 -4.39 5.39 20.05
C HIS A 212 -3.22 5.30 21.03
N PHE A 213 -2.25 4.45 20.73
CA PHE A 213 -1.05 4.19 21.54
C PHE A 213 0.13 5.11 21.21
N VAL A 214 -0.01 6.00 20.24
CA VAL A 214 1.03 6.93 19.79
C VAL A 214 0.47 8.33 19.55
N GLU A 215 1.18 9.34 20.06
CA GLU A 215 0.87 10.72 19.72
C GLU A 215 1.55 11.09 18.40
N TYR A 216 0.84 11.83 17.53
CA TYR A 216 1.38 12.26 16.25
C TYR A 216 0.79 13.58 15.78
N THR A 217 1.55 14.29 14.95
CA THR A 217 1.11 15.48 14.23
C THR A 217 1.34 15.32 12.74
N THR A 218 0.37 15.71 11.95
CA THR A 218 0.42 15.62 10.48
C THR A 218 0.55 16.99 9.85
N THR A 219 1.46 17.11 8.89
CA THR A 219 1.69 18.30 8.09
C THR A 219 1.60 17.96 6.62
N TYR A 220 0.92 18.80 5.84
CA TYR A 220 0.72 18.66 4.40
C TYR A 220 1.36 19.80 3.62
N THR A 221 2.09 19.46 2.56
CA THR A 221 2.47 20.36 1.49
C THR A 221 1.62 20.03 0.27
N VAL A 222 0.55 20.76 0.06
CA VAL A 222 -0.41 20.52 -1.03
C VAL A 222 0.18 21.01 -2.35
N TYR A 223 0.03 20.22 -3.40
CA TYR A 223 0.43 20.55 -4.77
C TYR A 223 -0.73 21.13 -5.55
N ASN A 224 -0.50 22.27 -6.19
CA ASN A 224 -1.44 22.86 -7.12
C ASN A 224 -1.17 22.26 -8.51
N MET A 225 -2.18 21.62 -9.06
CA MET A 225 -2.10 20.94 -10.35
C MET A 225 -2.46 21.86 -11.51
N ASP A 226 -1.96 21.58 -12.70
CA ASP A 226 -2.42 22.20 -13.93
C ASP A 226 -3.90 21.86 -14.21
N LYS A 227 -4.52 22.54 -15.19
CA LYS A 227 -5.95 22.33 -15.53
C LYS A 227 -6.27 20.89 -15.96
N ALA A 228 -5.28 20.13 -16.42
CA ALA A 228 -5.44 18.74 -16.82
C ALA A 228 -5.12 17.74 -15.69
N ASN A 229 -4.79 18.22 -14.49
CA ASN A 229 -4.32 17.42 -13.35
C ASN A 229 -3.13 16.49 -13.66
N LYS A 230 -2.26 16.94 -14.56
CA LYS A 230 -1.09 16.16 -15.02
C LYS A 230 0.22 16.60 -14.38
N TYR A 231 0.38 17.90 -14.13
CA TYR A 231 1.63 18.46 -13.66
C TYR A 231 1.43 19.36 -12.44
N VAL A 232 2.36 19.29 -11.50
CA VAL A 232 2.44 20.23 -10.38
C VAL A 232 2.96 21.55 -10.88
N VAL A 233 2.19 22.63 -10.71
CA VAL A 233 2.56 24.00 -11.14
C VAL A 233 3.10 24.82 -9.98
N SER A 234 2.68 24.52 -8.75
CA SER A 234 3.19 25.14 -7.53
C SER A 234 2.88 24.28 -6.30
N LYS A 235 3.43 24.63 -5.16
CA LYS A 235 3.15 24.00 -3.87
C LYS A 235 2.84 25.06 -2.82
N ASN A 236 1.91 24.75 -1.92
CA ASN A 236 1.58 25.60 -0.79
C ASN A 236 2.64 25.50 0.31
N ALA A 237 2.65 26.49 1.22
CA ALA A 237 3.40 26.34 2.46
C ALA A 237 2.84 25.16 3.27
N PRO A 238 3.70 24.43 4.04
CA PRO A 238 3.24 23.32 4.88
C PRO A 238 2.17 23.76 5.88
N GLN A 239 1.11 22.97 6.04
CA GLN A 239 0.00 23.23 6.94
C GLN A 239 -0.32 21.99 7.77
N LYS A 240 -0.63 22.18 9.06
CA LYS A 240 -1.08 21.10 9.93
C LYS A 240 -2.48 20.62 9.51
N GLY A 241 -2.73 19.33 9.68
CA GLY A 241 -4.02 18.70 9.40
C GLY A 241 -4.18 17.37 10.14
N GLN A 242 -5.35 16.77 9.98
CA GLN A 242 -5.62 15.43 10.53
C GLN A 242 -5.10 14.36 9.56
N PHE A 243 -4.65 13.22 10.08
CA PHE A 243 -4.26 12.09 9.23
C PHE A 243 -5.48 11.30 8.76
N PHE A 244 -6.42 10.98 9.69
CA PHE A 244 -7.64 10.25 9.38
C PHE A 244 -8.81 11.23 9.17
N PHE A 245 -9.32 11.27 7.94
CA PHE A 245 -10.49 12.06 7.58
C PHE A 245 -11.77 11.26 7.81
N LYS A 246 -12.77 11.87 8.42
CA LYS A 246 -14.07 11.23 8.68
C LYS A 246 -15.03 11.50 7.52
N PHE A 247 -15.65 10.43 7.03
CA PHE A 247 -16.67 10.49 5.99
C PHE A 247 -18.03 10.09 6.56
N LYS A 248 -19.10 10.56 5.92
CA LYS A 248 -20.46 10.14 6.23
C LYS A 248 -20.78 8.82 5.56
N SER A 249 -21.72 8.03 6.13
CA SER A 249 -22.30 6.86 5.50
C SER A 249 -22.72 7.14 4.05
N GLY A 250 -22.48 6.20 3.15
CA GLY A 250 -22.76 6.33 1.72
C GLY A 250 -21.76 7.19 0.93
N SER A 251 -20.72 7.73 1.55
CA SER A 251 -19.67 8.45 0.82
C SER A 251 -18.89 7.50 -0.10
N ARG A 252 -18.66 7.94 -1.34
CA ARG A 252 -17.85 7.20 -2.31
C ARG A 252 -16.34 7.45 -2.19
N ALA A 253 -15.96 8.39 -1.34
CA ALA A 253 -14.58 8.80 -1.13
C ALA A 253 -13.98 8.24 0.19
N MET A 254 -14.56 7.18 0.76
CA MET A 254 -14.13 6.66 2.07
C MET A 254 -12.68 6.21 2.09
N TYR A 255 -12.12 5.69 0.99
CA TYR A 255 -10.72 5.34 0.93
C TYR A 255 -9.78 6.57 1.11
N CYS A 256 -10.29 7.80 0.86
CA CYS A 256 -9.56 9.03 1.18
C CYS A 256 -9.51 9.33 2.69
N THR A 257 -10.04 8.46 3.57
CA THR A 257 -9.83 8.55 5.02
C THR A 257 -8.35 8.73 5.36
N PHE A 258 -7.49 8.04 4.64
CA PHE A 258 -6.05 8.16 4.83
C PHE A 258 -5.52 9.40 4.12
N MET A 259 -5.11 10.40 4.88
CA MET A 259 -4.47 11.65 4.43
C MET A 259 -5.31 12.54 3.49
N GLY A 260 -6.53 12.14 3.09
CA GLY A 260 -7.43 12.95 2.26
C GLY A 260 -6.99 13.12 0.80
N GLY A 261 -6.26 12.14 0.22
CA GLY A 261 -5.89 12.10 -1.21
C GLY A 261 -4.39 12.25 -1.51
N ASP A 262 -4.03 12.26 -2.80
CA ASP A 262 -2.69 11.94 -3.31
C ASP A 262 -1.83 13.16 -3.68
N THR A 263 -2.43 14.31 -3.99
CA THR A 263 -1.74 15.48 -4.57
C THR A 263 -1.02 16.33 -3.53
N LYS A 264 -0.19 15.68 -2.70
CA LYS A 264 0.55 16.35 -1.63
C LYS A 264 1.73 15.51 -1.13
N LEU A 265 2.66 16.18 -0.46
CA LEU A 265 3.59 15.57 0.46
C LEU A 265 2.94 15.55 1.85
N THR A 266 2.93 14.39 2.49
CA THR A 266 2.50 14.24 3.88
C THR A 266 3.73 13.99 4.74
N LYS A 267 3.85 14.68 5.86
CA LYS A 267 4.81 14.42 6.93
C LYS A 267 4.06 14.19 8.23
N VAL A 268 4.34 13.06 8.88
CA VAL A 268 3.81 12.75 10.22
C VAL A 268 4.98 12.64 11.18
N GLU A 269 4.97 13.44 12.24
CA GLU A 269 5.91 13.38 13.36
C GLU A 269 5.21 12.66 14.51
N THR A 270 5.89 11.68 15.11
CA THR A 270 5.32 10.80 16.15
C THR A 270 6.09 10.91 17.44
N SER A 271 5.52 10.38 18.55
CA SER A 271 6.19 10.25 19.85
C SER A 271 7.15 9.06 19.93
N VAL A 272 7.34 8.28 18.85
CA VAL A 272 8.25 7.12 18.82
C VAL A 272 9.70 7.58 18.98
N PRO A 273 10.44 7.06 19.98
CA PRO A 273 11.86 7.39 20.15
C PRO A 273 12.73 6.67 19.10
N GLY A 274 13.99 7.07 18.98
CA GLY A 274 15.02 6.34 18.24
C GLY A 274 15.38 6.88 16.87
N GLY A 275 14.69 7.92 16.38
CA GLY A 275 15.13 8.72 15.22
C GLY A 275 15.04 8.05 13.85
N ARG A 276 14.48 6.82 13.71
CA ARG A 276 14.25 6.21 12.40
C ARG A 276 13.11 6.92 11.68
N LYS A 277 13.33 7.28 10.40
CA LYS A 277 12.42 8.06 9.58
C LYS A 277 12.15 7.35 8.28
N LEU A 278 10.88 7.08 8.03
CA LEU A 278 10.40 6.37 6.84
C LEU A 278 9.92 7.35 5.77
N LEU A 279 10.34 7.14 4.54
CA LEU A 279 9.70 7.72 3.35
C LEU A 279 8.98 6.63 2.57
N ILE A 280 7.70 6.79 2.35
CA ILE A 280 6.89 5.92 1.49
C ILE A 280 6.70 6.58 0.13
N LEU A 281 7.22 5.95 -0.91
CA LEU A 281 7.00 6.28 -2.32
C LEU A 281 5.89 5.36 -2.85
N LYS A 282 4.72 5.90 -3.15
CA LYS A 282 3.51 5.09 -3.34
C LYS A 282 2.68 5.47 -4.56
N ASP A 283 1.77 4.58 -4.93
CA ASP A 283 0.50 4.92 -5.58
C ASP A 283 -0.65 4.93 -4.55
N SER A 284 -1.90 5.02 -5.01
CA SER A 284 -3.04 5.13 -4.08
C SER A 284 -3.23 3.90 -3.16
N PHE A 285 -2.73 2.71 -3.50
CA PHE A 285 -2.74 1.57 -2.58
C PHE A 285 -1.95 1.88 -1.30
N GLY A 286 -0.82 2.56 -1.42
CA GLY A 286 -0.01 2.95 -0.27
C GLY A 286 -0.65 3.99 0.65
N ASN A 287 -1.87 4.49 0.40
CA ASN A 287 -2.51 5.47 1.28
C ASN A 287 -2.82 4.92 2.68
N ALA A 288 -3.20 3.65 2.79
CA ALA A 288 -3.57 3.04 4.06
C ALA A 288 -2.36 2.61 4.92
N VAL A 289 -1.21 2.34 4.31
CA VAL A 289 -0.01 1.79 4.97
C VAL A 289 0.57 2.71 6.06
N PRO A 290 0.74 4.03 5.85
CA PRO A 290 1.41 4.89 6.83
C PRO A 290 0.72 4.91 8.19
N GLY A 291 -0.62 4.79 8.23
CA GLY A 291 -1.41 4.82 9.47
C GLY A 291 -1.02 3.70 10.45
N TYR A 292 -0.58 2.55 9.94
CA TYR A 292 -0.16 1.40 10.73
C TYR A 292 1.30 1.45 11.18
N LEU A 293 2.09 2.37 10.62
CA LEU A 293 3.51 2.53 10.91
C LEU A 293 3.80 3.74 11.80
N LEU A 294 2.77 4.45 12.28
CA LEU A 294 2.92 5.60 13.17
C LEU A 294 3.53 5.22 14.54
N GLY A 295 3.31 3.98 14.99
CA GLY A 295 3.95 3.43 16.19
C GLY A 295 5.35 2.84 15.96
N SER A 296 5.85 2.84 14.72
CA SER A 296 7.10 2.17 14.32
C SER A 296 8.24 3.13 14.02
N PHE A 297 7.94 4.36 13.59
CA PHE A 297 8.93 5.35 13.15
C PHE A 297 8.70 6.70 13.82
N SER A 298 9.77 7.45 14.08
CA SER A 298 9.70 8.81 14.64
C SER A 298 9.15 9.84 13.64
N GLU A 299 9.35 9.62 12.37
CA GLU A 299 8.71 10.38 11.29
C GLU A 299 8.30 9.45 10.16
N VAL A 300 7.12 9.69 9.57
CA VAL A 300 6.63 9.01 8.37
C VAL A 300 6.32 10.05 7.31
N HIS A 301 7.03 9.98 6.18
CA HIS A 301 6.85 10.86 5.03
C HIS A 301 6.18 10.07 3.90
N VAL A 302 5.26 10.69 3.18
CA VAL A 302 4.51 10.02 2.10
C VAL A 302 4.50 10.88 0.85
N VAL A 303 4.91 10.29 -0.26
CA VAL A 303 4.97 10.92 -1.59
C VAL A 303 4.28 10.02 -2.61
N ASP A 304 3.36 10.58 -3.36
CA ASP A 304 2.75 9.87 -4.48
C ASP A 304 3.65 9.92 -5.72
N CYS A 305 3.88 8.77 -6.32
CA CYS A 305 4.77 8.61 -7.48
C CYS A 305 4.35 9.40 -8.73
N ARG A 306 3.13 9.91 -8.76
CA ARG A 306 2.60 10.67 -9.90
C ARG A 306 2.84 12.17 -9.80
N TYR A 307 3.01 12.70 -8.58
CA TYR A 307 2.85 14.15 -8.33
C TYR A 307 4.03 14.85 -7.68
N TYR A 308 5.14 14.18 -7.39
CA TYR A 308 6.28 14.80 -6.71
C TYR A 308 7.04 15.76 -7.65
N PRO A 309 7.24 17.05 -7.28
CA PRO A 309 7.82 18.02 -8.19
C PRO A 309 9.34 18.22 -8.07
N ASP A 310 9.94 17.78 -6.96
CA ASP A 310 11.33 18.12 -6.60
C ASP A 310 12.29 16.93 -6.74
N ASN A 311 13.56 17.13 -6.39
CA ASN A 311 14.55 16.04 -6.31
C ASN A 311 14.37 15.26 -5.01
N ILE A 312 14.09 13.97 -5.12
CA ILE A 312 13.77 13.13 -3.97
C ILE A 312 15.02 12.78 -3.14
N ALA A 313 16.19 12.62 -3.75
CA ALA A 313 17.41 12.33 -3.02
C ALA A 313 17.84 13.51 -2.15
N LYS A 314 17.68 14.75 -2.65
CA LYS A 314 17.89 15.97 -1.84
C LYS A 314 16.90 16.04 -0.68
N TYR A 315 15.64 15.67 -0.90
CA TYR A 315 14.62 15.62 0.15
C TYR A 315 14.99 14.61 1.23
N ILE A 316 15.35 13.39 0.85
CA ILE A 316 15.77 12.32 1.75
C ILE A 316 16.93 12.79 2.65
N LYS A 317 17.97 13.35 2.03
CA LYS A 317 19.14 13.87 2.75
C LYS A 317 18.77 15.02 3.70
N ALA A 318 17.99 15.98 3.25
CA ALA A 318 17.61 17.18 4.03
C ALA A 318 16.75 16.85 5.25
N ASN A 319 15.96 15.77 5.21
CA ASN A 319 15.09 15.34 6.30
C ASN A 319 15.72 14.21 7.15
N GLY A 320 16.90 13.73 6.83
CA GLY A 320 17.53 12.62 7.53
C GLY A 320 16.74 11.32 7.47
N ILE A 321 16.11 11.03 6.31
CA ILE A 321 15.36 9.79 6.10
C ILE A 321 16.34 8.61 6.15
N THR A 322 15.99 7.60 6.93
CA THR A 322 16.80 6.39 7.13
C THR A 322 16.25 5.18 6.36
N ASP A 323 14.99 5.24 5.96
CA ASP A 323 14.25 4.14 5.38
C ASP A 323 13.37 4.64 4.22
N VAL A 324 13.44 3.99 3.06
CA VAL A 324 12.65 4.32 1.87
C VAL A 324 11.90 3.08 1.40
N ALA A 325 10.58 3.11 1.39
CA ALA A 325 9.76 2.02 0.93
C ALA A 325 9.01 2.39 -0.36
N PHE A 326 9.18 1.57 -1.40
CA PHE A 326 8.38 1.62 -2.60
C PHE A 326 7.12 0.79 -2.38
N VAL A 327 5.95 1.42 -2.33
CA VAL A 327 4.65 0.78 -2.07
C VAL A 327 3.76 1.00 -3.29
N ASN A 328 3.81 0.07 -4.22
CA ASN A 328 3.06 0.17 -5.48
C ASN A 328 2.31 -1.13 -5.77
N ASN A 329 1.10 -1.02 -6.31
CA ASN A 329 0.44 -2.18 -6.86
C ASN A 329 1.07 -2.61 -8.19
N THR A 330 0.82 -3.86 -8.60
CA THR A 330 1.39 -4.46 -9.80
C THR A 330 1.08 -3.69 -11.08
N VAL A 331 -0.11 -3.06 -11.18
CA VAL A 331 -0.52 -2.25 -12.34
C VAL A 331 0.37 -1.01 -12.47
N HIS A 332 0.60 -0.29 -11.37
CA HIS A 332 1.47 0.89 -11.37
C HIS A 332 2.94 0.52 -11.51
N ALA A 333 3.41 -0.53 -10.85
CA ALA A 333 4.79 -1.00 -10.98
C ALA A 333 5.13 -1.45 -12.40
N SER A 334 4.15 -1.96 -13.16
CA SER A 334 4.33 -2.29 -14.59
C SER A 334 4.18 -1.10 -15.54
N SER A 335 3.85 0.10 -15.03
CA SER A 335 3.62 1.30 -15.83
C SER A 335 4.92 2.01 -16.21
N SER A 336 5.19 2.16 -17.50
CA SER A 336 6.34 2.92 -17.98
C SER A 336 6.31 4.40 -17.53
N ALA A 337 5.12 4.98 -17.31
CA ALA A 337 4.98 6.34 -16.81
C ALA A 337 5.45 6.46 -15.36
N VAL A 338 5.07 5.52 -14.50
CA VAL A 338 5.50 5.47 -13.08
C VAL A 338 7.01 5.26 -12.98
N ILE A 339 7.55 4.30 -13.74
CA ILE A 339 8.99 4.02 -13.83
C ILE A 339 9.76 5.29 -14.26
N SER A 340 9.27 5.99 -15.29
CA SER A 340 9.86 7.24 -15.77
C SER A 340 9.82 8.34 -14.70
N ASN A 341 8.71 8.47 -13.95
CA ASN A 341 8.60 9.48 -12.91
C ASN A 341 9.60 9.25 -11.78
N TYR A 342 9.73 8.03 -11.29
CA TYR A 342 10.72 7.71 -10.26
C TYR A 342 12.15 8.05 -10.70
N ASN A 343 12.52 7.75 -11.96
CA ASN A 343 13.83 8.16 -12.48
C ASN A 343 13.99 9.69 -12.50
N LYS A 344 12.96 10.42 -12.97
CA LYS A 344 12.97 11.88 -13.00
C LYS A 344 13.11 12.51 -11.61
N TYR A 345 12.59 11.89 -10.56
CA TYR A 345 12.71 12.40 -9.20
C TYR A 345 14.16 12.35 -8.66
N LEU A 346 14.98 11.45 -9.17
CA LEU A 346 16.42 11.44 -8.88
C LEU A 346 17.20 12.48 -9.72
N ASP A 347 16.72 12.80 -10.92
CA ASP A 347 17.43 13.62 -11.91
C ASP A 347 17.12 15.12 -11.80
N ARG A 348 16.11 15.54 -11.04
CA ARG A 348 15.68 16.95 -10.87
C ARG A 348 16.61 17.85 -10.08
#